data_3a19abb63ef5bc00a8c2c36ae3523756
#
_entry.id   3a19abb63ef5bc00a8c2c36ae3523756
#
_cell.length_a   1.000
_cell.length_b   1.000
_cell.length_c   1.000
_cell.angle_alpha   90.00
_cell.angle_beta   90.00
_cell.angle_gamma   90.00
#
_symmetry.space_group_name_H-M   'P 1'
#
loop_
_entity.id
_entity.type
_entity.pdbx_description
1 polymer ?
#
loop_
_entity_poly.entity_id
_entity_poly.type
_entity_poly.pdbx_seq_one_letter_code
_entity_poly.pdbx_strand_id
1 'polypeptide(L)' 'VELSASSLLQREDFQQFLWNVSDDMVLVVTDINLDAEYKKVWLRLVADNCTVLTFDLVDCGIVFFDKTKFKQNFNVNY' A
#
# COMPACT_ATOMS: atom_id res chain seq x y z
N VAL A 1 5.47 -5.31 7.91
CA VAL A 1 5.68 -3.90 8.29
C VAL A 1 4.34 -3.19 8.33
N GLU A 2 4.09 -2.45 9.37
CA GLU A 2 2.87 -1.67 9.52
C GLU A 2 3.22 -0.18 9.53
N LEU A 3 2.58 0.59 8.64
CA LEU A 3 2.74 2.04 8.56
C LEU A 3 1.37 2.69 8.48
N SER A 4 1.21 3.87 9.09
CA SER A 4 -0.02 4.63 8.92
C SER A 4 0.03 5.39 7.59
N ALA A 5 -1.15 5.72 7.06
CA ALA A 5 -1.22 6.53 5.85
C ALA A 5 -0.58 7.91 6.06
N SER A 6 -0.68 8.47 7.28
CA SER A 6 -0.04 9.74 7.55
C SER A 6 1.48 9.65 7.50
N SER A 7 2.05 8.54 7.96
CA SER A 7 3.50 8.32 7.85
C SER A 7 3.95 8.27 6.39
N LEU A 8 3.19 7.58 5.55
CA LEU A 8 3.50 7.52 4.12
C LEU A 8 3.35 8.89 3.45
N LEU A 9 2.34 9.66 3.83
CA LEU A 9 2.11 10.98 3.26
C LEU A 9 3.26 11.93 3.55
N GLN A 10 3.88 11.82 4.74
CA GLN A 10 4.99 12.67 5.14
C GLN A 10 6.34 12.20 4.61
N ARG A 11 6.38 11.06 3.93
CA ARG A 11 7.62 10.46 3.47
C ARG A 11 8.03 11.07 2.13
N GLU A 12 9.15 11.75 2.09
CA GLU A 12 9.65 12.37 0.87
C GLU A 12 10.26 11.33 -0.07
N ASP A 13 10.75 10.22 0.47
CA ASP A 13 11.42 9.17 -0.29
C ASP A 13 10.48 7.99 -0.60
N PHE A 14 9.20 8.26 -0.77
CA PHE A 14 8.17 7.23 -0.99
C PHE A 14 8.55 6.28 -2.12
N GLN A 15 9.02 6.81 -3.25
CA GLN A 15 9.41 5.98 -4.40
C GLN A 15 10.63 5.12 -4.07
N GLN A 16 11.62 5.69 -3.38
CA GLN A 16 12.79 4.92 -2.98
C GLN A 16 12.43 3.82 -2.00
N PHE A 17 11.50 4.11 -1.09
CA PHE A 17 11.00 3.10 -0.16
C PHE A 17 10.44 1.90 -0.94
N LEU A 18 9.61 2.16 -1.96
CA LEU A 18 9.02 1.09 -2.76
C LEU A 18 10.06 0.33 -3.58
N TRP A 19 11.10 1.02 -4.03
CA TRP A 19 12.16 0.36 -4.81
C TRP A 19 13.03 -0.57 -3.97
N ASN A 20 13.08 -0.34 -2.66
CA ASN A 20 13.95 -1.09 -1.74
C ASN A 20 13.22 -2.21 -0.99
N VAL A 21 11.94 -2.44 -1.27
CA VAL A 21 11.20 -3.52 -0.62
C VAL A 21 11.63 -4.87 -1.18
N SER A 22 11.68 -5.88 -0.31
CA SER A 22 11.98 -7.24 -0.75
C SER A 22 10.68 -7.95 -1.17
N ASP A 23 10.83 -9.01 -1.97
CA ASP A 23 9.68 -9.73 -2.52
C ASP A 23 8.83 -10.41 -1.44
N ASP A 24 9.43 -10.75 -0.30
CA ASP A 24 8.72 -11.40 0.81
C ASP A 24 8.16 -10.41 1.83
N MET A 25 8.29 -9.12 1.57
CA MET A 25 7.78 -8.10 2.47
C MET A 25 6.27 -7.97 2.33
N VAL A 26 5.59 -7.76 3.46
CA VAL A 26 4.16 -7.45 3.51
C VAL A 26 4.01 -6.10 4.19
N LEU A 27 3.34 -5.18 3.53
CA LEU A 27 3.09 -3.85 4.07
C LEU A 27 1.63 -3.72 4.47
N VAL A 28 1.38 -3.31 5.70
CA VAL A 28 0.03 -3.00 6.20
C VAL A 28 -0.05 -1.49 6.38
N VAL A 29 -0.98 -0.85 5.68
CA VAL A 29 -1.19 0.60 5.76
C VAL A 29 -2.49 0.85 6.50
N THR A 30 -2.39 1.55 7.64
CA THR A 30 -3.57 1.86 8.45
C THR A 30 -4.13 3.24 8.08
N ASP A 31 -5.39 3.47 8.41
CA ASP A 31 -6.07 4.77 8.29
C ASP A 31 -6.24 5.24 6.83
N ILE A 32 -6.34 4.30 5.89
CA ILE A 32 -6.40 4.66 4.46
C ILE A 32 -7.68 5.43 4.09
N ASN A 33 -8.72 5.34 4.90
CA ASN A 33 -10.00 6.03 4.64
C ASN A 33 -10.31 7.11 5.68
N LEU A 34 -9.36 7.42 6.56
CA LEU A 34 -9.58 8.43 7.59
C LEU A 34 -9.67 9.83 7.02
N ASP A 35 -8.97 10.10 5.92
CA ASP A 35 -8.88 11.42 5.31
C ASP A 35 -8.71 11.25 3.80
N ALA A 36 -9.18 12.23 3.03
CA ALA A 36 -9.05 12.20 1.57
C ALA A 36 -7.60 12.13 1.12
N GLU A 37 -6.69 12.83 1.82
CA GLU A 37 -5.26 12.80 1.50
C GLU A 37 -4.67 11.41 1.73
N TYR A 38 -5.11 10.72 2.80
CA TYR A 38 -4.65 9.37 3.09
C TYR A 38 -5.14 8.39 2.02
N LYS A 39 -6.35 8.57 1.54
CA LYS A 39 -6.88 7.75 0.45
C LYS A 39 -6.06 7.94 -0.82
N LYS A 40 -5.62 9.16 -1.12
CA LYS A 40 -4.77 9.42 -2.28
C LYS A 40 -3.45 8.67 -2.19
N VAL A 41 -2.83 8.64 -1.01
CA VAL A 41 -1.60 7.88 -0.80
C VAL A 41 -1.82 6.40 -1.05
N TRP A 42 -2.91 5.85 -0.54
CA TRP A 42 -3.26 4.45 -0.75
C TRP A 42 -3.44 4.15 -2.25
N LEU A 43 -4.15 5.02 -2.96
CA LEU A 43 -4.38 4.82 -4.40
C LEU A 43 -3.07 4.90 -5.20
N ARG A 44 -2.14 5.75 -4.78
CA ARG A 44 -0.81 5.78 -5.40
C ARG A 44 -0.06 4.45 -5.22
N LEU A 45 -0.14 3.89 -4.02
CA LEU A 45 0.44 2.58 -3.74
C LEU A 45 -0.16 1.51 -4.64
N VAL A 46 -1.49 1.48 -4.75
CA VAL A 46 -2.19 0.49 -5.56
C VAL A 46 -1.78 0.58 -7.02
N ALA A 47 -1.56 1.79 -7.53
CA ALA A 47 -1.21 2.02 -8.92
C ALA A 47 0.27 1.79 -9.23
N ASP A 48 1.12 1.66 -8.21
CA ASP A 48 2.57 1.55 -8.40
C ASP A 48 2.94 0.18 -8.96
N ASN A 49 3.94 0.15 -9.84
CA ASN A 49 4.39 -1.08 -10.46
C ASN A 49 5.12 -2.02 -9.50
N CYS A 50 5.60 -1.51 -8.36
CA CYS A 50 6.27 -2.32 -7.35
C CYS A 50 5.29 -3.14 -6.53
N THR A 51 4.02 -2.74 -6.44
CA THR A 51 3.00 -3.47 -5.71
C THR A 51 2.38 -4.53 -6.61
N VAL A 52 2.16 -5.73 -6.08
CA VAL A 52 1.63 -6.84 -6.87
C VAL A 52 0.21 -7.19 -6.44
N LEU A 53 0.01 -7.53 -5.16
CA LEU A 53 -1.32 -7.81 -4.63
C LEU A 53 -1.67 -6.75 -3.60
N THR A 54 -2.86 -6.18 -3.72
CA THR A 54 -3.35 -5.19 -2.76
C THR A 54 -4.74 -5.58 -2.30
N PHE A 55 -4.99 -5.44 -0.99
CA PHE A 55 -6.29 -5.71 -0.38
C PHE A 55 -6.76 -4.46 0.35
N ASP A 56 -7.86 -3.88 -0.11
CA ASP A 56 -8.49 -2.73 0.55
C ASP A 56 -9.53 -3.27 1.53
N LEU A 57 -9.25 -3.14 2.83
CA LEU A 57 -10.10 -3.65 3.90
C LEU A 57 -10.90 -2.54 4.58
N VAL A 58 -11.12 -1.43 3.93
CA VAL A 58 -11.86 -0.26 4.41
C VAL A 58 -11.03 0.56 5.40
N ASP A 59 -10.66 0.00 6.55
CA ASP A 59 -9.89 0.72 7.58
C ASP A 59 -8.39 0.66 7.33
N CYS A 60 -7.93 -0.36 6.63
CA CYS A 60 -6.51 -0.54 6.33
C CYS A 60 -6.36 -1.21 4.98
N GLY A 61 -5.12 -1.23 4.49
CA GLY A 61 -4.77 -1.92 3.27
C GLY A 61 -3.59 -2.83 3.49
N ILE A 62 -3.55 -3.92 2.76
CA ILE A 62 -2.45 -4.88 2.80
C ILE A 62 -1.84 -4.96 1.42
N VAL A 63 -0.51 -4.90 1.34
CA VAL A 63 0.21 -4.89 0.08
C VAL A 63 1.27 -5.99 0.10
N PHE A 64 1.27 -6.80 -0.95
CA PHE A 64 2.29 -7.83 -1.19
C PHE A 64 3.15 -7.41 -2.38
N PHE A 65 4.43 -7.69 -2.30
CA PHE A 65 5.41 -7.30 -3.32
C PHE A 65 5.99 -8.50 -4.08
N ASP A 66 5.39 -9.67 -3.97
CA ASP A 66 5.87 -10.90 -4.61
C ASP A 66 5.69 -10.82 -6.13
N LYS A 67 6.78 -10.60 -6.84
CA LYS A 67 6.78 -10.38 -8.29
C LYS A 67 6.53 -11.65 -9.09
N THR A 68 6.46 -12.81 -8.45
CA THR A 68 6.07 -14.05 -9.12
C THR A 68 4.57 -14.16 -9.34
N LYS A 69 3.78 -13.27 -8.74
CA LYS A 69 2.33 -13.23 -8.89
C LYS A 69 1.92 -12.17 -9.90
N PHE A 70 0.73 -12.31 -10.47
CA PHE A 70 0.15 -11.29 -11.34
C PHE A 70 -0.40 -10.15 -10.48
N LYS A 71 -0.29 -8.93 -11.02
CA LYS A 71 -0.81 -7.76 -10.31
C LYS A 71 -2.33 -7.84 -10.21
N GLN A 72 -2.86 -7.77 -8.99
CA GLN A 72 -4.29 -7.81 -8.71
C GLN A 72 -4.61 -6.90 -7.53
N ASN A 73 -5.76 -6.24 -7.60
CA ASN A 73 -6.24 -5.36 -6.55
C ASN A 73 -7.61 -5.87 -6.09
N PHE A 74 -7.77 -6.04 -4.78
CA PHE A 74 -9.00 -6.55 -4.19
C PHE A 74 -9.59 -5.54 -3.24
N ASN A 75 -10.92 -5.38 -3.29
CA ASN A 75 -11.66 -4.62 -2.30
C ASN A 75 -12.49 -5.58 -1.48
N VAL A 76 -12.28 -5.57 -0.16
CA VAL A 76 -13.01 -6.43 0.76
C VAL A 76 -13.90 -5.56 1.62
N ASN A 77 -15.22 -5.72 1.49
CA ASN A 77 -16.19 -4.99 2.28
C ASN A 77 -16.72 -5.86 3.41
N TYR A 78 -16.75 -5.28 4.59
CA TYR A 78 -17.32 -5.95 5.75
C TYR A 78 -18.79 -5.59 5.90
#